data_5cc2e294e8af7309b7528f8881ebc2f6
#
_entry.id   5cc2e294e8af7309b7528f8881ebc2f6
#
_cell.length_a   1.000
_cell.length_b   1.000
_cell.length_c   1.000
_cell.angle_alpha   90.00
_cell.angle_beta   90.00
_cell.angle_gamma   90.00
#
_symmetry.space_group_name_H-M   'P 1'
#
loop_
_entity.id
_entity.type
_entity.pdbx_description
1 polymer ?
#
loop_
_entity_poly.entity_id
_entity_poly.type
_entity_poly.pdbx_seq_one_letter_code
_entity_poly.pdbx_strand_id
1 'polypeptide(L)'
;DKFCENKRFSSWQLYIHAFIVGLFSWIVLYSPGILLESVLCASLIGASHLLFDGVKSMLAKRFKEKITDNDKLADAQFNAFCVDQVLHIIVLIIAASIFLLYCKDDWKTCDLEFYSVDKLILLFVGSYLCCKPSNITIKLFLEKYKIGSSLAKSDTDSSEESERKFRIQNAGHIIGSLERLLCFVSILVGHIDIIGFLIAAKSILRFKDNNAETQTEYVLVGTLMSFGMAIVIGFLTNKCMLML
;
A
#
# COMPACT_ATOMS: atom_id res chain seq x y z
N ASP A 1 6.83 -2.93 -13.30
CA ASP A 1 5.60 -3.57 -12.80
C ASP A 1 4.74 -4.27 -13.85
N LYS A 2 5.37 -4.78 -14.90
CA LYS A 2 4.73 -5.67 -15.91
C LYS A 2 4.07 -6.91 -15.28
N PHE A 3 4.45 -7.27 -14.06
CA PHE A 3 3.88 -8.40 -13.32
C PHE A 3 2.45 -8.13 -12.81
N CYS A 4 2.10 -6.87 -12.54
CA CYS A 4 0.75 -6.51 -12.05
C CYS A 4 -0.27 -6.21 -13.16
N GLU A 5 0.18 -5.85 -14.37
CA GLU A 5 -0.73 -5.46 -15.46
C GLU A 5 -1.46 -6.63 -16.13
N ASN A 6 -1.00 -7.87 -15.97
CA ASN A 6 -1.54 -9.06 -16.65
C ASN A 6 -2.23 -10.08 -15.74
N LYS A 7 -2.72 -9.68 -14.58
CA LYS A 7 -3.49 -10.57 -13.69
C LYS A 7 -4.91 -10.80 -14.24
N ARG A 8 -5.06 -11.73 -15.17
CA ARG A 8 -6.36 -12.23 -15.64
C ARG A 8 -6.60 -13.59 -15.02
N PHE A 9 -7.88 -14.04 -14.88
CA PHE A 9 -8.21 -15.42 -14.51
C PHE A 9 -7.52 -16.47 -15.41
N SER A 10 -7.13 -16.09 -16.61
CA SER A 10 -6.34 -16.90 -17.53
C SER A 10 -4.82 -16.80 -17.29
N SER A 11 -4.34 -15.99 -16.34
CA SER A 11 -2.91 -15.81 -16.14
C SER A 11 -2.44 -16.59 -14.92
N TRP A 12 -1.51 -17.49 -15.13
CA TRP A 12 -0.78 -18.22 -14.10
C TRP A 12 -0.23 -17.33 -12.96
N GLN A 13 0.14 -16.08 -13.27
CA GLN A 13 0.62 -15.09 -12.31
C GLN A 13 -0.38 -14.77 -11.18
N LEU A 14 -1.69 -14.77 -11.49
CA LEU A 14 -2.74 -14.57 -10.51
C LEU A 14 -2.80 -15.72 -9.50
N TYR A 15 -2.70 -16.96 -9.99
CA TYR A 15 -2.74 -18.15 -9.15
C TYR A 15 -1.52 -18.27 -8.24
N ILE A 16 -0.32 -18.00 -8.79
CA ILE A 16 0.91 -17.97 -7.96
C ILE A 16 0.80 -16.91 -6.87
N HIS A 17 0.32 -15.72 -7.22
CA HIS A 17 0.17 -14.64 -6.26
C HIS A 17 -0.78 -15.03 -5.12
N ALA A 18 -1.96 -15.56 -5.45
CA ALA A 18 -2.92 -16.02 -4.46
C ALA A 18 -2.38 -17.19 -3.62
N PHE A 19 -1.63 -18.11 -4.23
CA PHE A 19 -0.98 -19.21 -3.53
C PHE A 19 0.07 -18.69 -2.53
N ILE A 20 0.91 -17.74 -2.94
CA ILE A 20 1.89 -17.10 -2.06
C ILE A 20 1.19 -16.42 -0.88
N VAL A 21 0.12 -15.68 -1.11
CA VAL A 21 -0.65 -15.03 -0.05
C VAL A 21 -1.23 -16.07 0.91
N GLY A 22 -1.84 -17.15 0.40
CA GLY A 22 -2.36 -18.23 1.22
C GLY A 22 -1.27 -18.95 2.04
N LEU A 23 -0.11 -19.22 1.43
CA LEU A 23 1.03 -19.84 2.09
C LEU A 23 1.59 -18.96 3.22
N PHE A 24 1.79 -17.67 2.97
CA PHE A 24 2.23 -16.74 4.02
C PHE A 24 1.21 -16.62 5.13
N SER A 25 -0.09 -16.55 4.80
CA SER A 25 -1.15 -16.54 5.80
C SER A 25 -1.13 -17.80 6.66
N TRP A 26 -0.88 -18.97 6.06
CA TRP A 26 -0.75 -20.22 6.81
C TRP A 26 0.48 -20.23 7.72
N ILE A 27 1.62 -19.74 7.25
CA ILE A 27 2.84 -19.64 8.08
C ILE A 27 2.59 -18.76 9.31
N VAL A 28 1.90 -17.63 9.14
CA VAL A 28 1.57 -16.69 10.23
C VAL A 28 0.55 -17.29 11.21
N LEU A 29 -0.45 -18.02 10.70
CA LEU A 29 -1.51 -18.64 11.51
C LEU A 29 -1.13 -20.02 12.03
N TYR A 30 0.08 -20.52 11.72
CA TYR A 30 0.48 -21.87 12.09
C TYR A 30 0.53 -22.05 13.61
N SER A 31 -0.24 -23.03 14.10
CA SER A 31 -0.21 -23.50 15.47
C SER A 31 -0.42 -25.03 15.49
N PRO A 32 0.47 -25.79 16.16
CA PRO A 32 0.40 -27.25 16.17
C PRO A 32 -0.92 -27.81 16.72
N GLY A 33 -1.52 -27.12 17.71
CA GLY A 33 -2.77 -27.54 18.36
C GLY A 33 -4.03 -27.37 17.50
N ILE A 34 -3.99 -26.45 16.51
CA ILE A 34 -5.13 -26.07 15.66
C ILE A 34 -4.73 -26.02 14.17
N LEU A 35 -4.04 -27.08 13.73
CA LEU A 35 -3.50 -27.14 12.37
C LEU A 35 -4.59 -27.05 11.30
N LEU A 36 -5.73 -27.75 11.50
CA LEU A 36 -6.83 -27.76 10.54
C LEU A 36 -7.46 -26.37 10.39
N GLU A 37 -7.70 -25.69 11.49
CA GLU A 37 -8.27 -24.36 11.55
C GLU A 37 -7.32 -23.33 10.92
N SER A 38 -6.03 -23.44 11.17
CA SER A 38 -4.98 -22.61 10.53
C SER A 38 -5.00 -22.75 9.01
N VAL A 39 -5.09 -24.00 8.51
CA VAL A 39 -5.16 -24.29 7.07
C VAL A 39 -6.47 -23.75 6.47
N LEU A 40 -7.61 -23.92 7.17
CA LEU A 40 -8.90 -23.42 6.70
C LEU A 40 -8.93 -21.90 6.62
N CYS A 41 -8.44 -21.19 7.64
CA CYS A 41 -8.35 -19.72 7.63
C CYS A 41 -7.41 -19.21 6.52
N ALA A 42 -6.24 -19.83 6.36
CA ALA A 42 -5.30 -19.47 5.31
C ALA A 42 -5.87 -19.73 3.90
N SER A 43 -6.61 -20.85 3.73
CA SER A 43 -7.29 -21.18 2.48
C SER A 43 -8.39 -20.17 2.17
N LEU A 44 -9.16 -19.74 3.18
CA LEU A 44 -10.17 -18.68 3.02
C LEU A 44 -9.54 -17.36 2.55
N ILE A 45 -8.43 -16.95 3.16
CA ILE A 45 -7.69 -15.75 2.77
C ILE A 45 -7.16 -15.88 1.34
N GLY A 46 -6.52 -16.98 0.98
CA GLY A 46 -5.97 -17.22 -0.35
C GLY A 46 -7.04 -17.28 -1.43
N ALA A 47 -8.15 -17.98 -1.19
CA ALA A 47 -9.26 -18.09 -2.13
C ALA A 47 -10.00 -16.76 -2.34
N SER A 48 -10.26 -16.01 -1.27
CA SER A 48 -10.87 -14.68 -1.38
C SER A 48 -9.97 -13.69 -2.11
N HIS A 49 -8.67 -13.75 -1.86
CA HIS A 49 -7.68 -12.91 -2.54
C HIS A 49 -7.64 -13.21 -4.04
N LEU A 50 -7.67 -14.49 -4.43
CA LEU A 50 -7.78 -14.92 -5.83
C LEU A 50 -9.04 -14.34 -6.50
N LEU A 51 -10.18 -14.45 -5.80
CA LEU A 51 -11.47 -13.97 -6.31
C LEU A 51 -11.44 -12.45 -6.53
N PHE A 52 -11.02 -11.69 -5.52
CA PHE A 52 -11.05 -10.22 -5.57
C PHE A 52 -10.06 -9.66 -6.60
N ASP A 53 -8.83 -10.17 -6.64
CA ASP A 53 -7.84 -9.78 -7.65
C ASP A 53 -8.31 -10.11 -9.06
N GLY A 54 -8.95 -11.27 -9.24
CA GLY A 54 -9.51 -11.70 -10.52
C GLY A 54 -10.66 -10.79 -10.98
N VAL A 55 -11.62 -10.50 -10.10
CA VAL A 55 -12.75 -9.59 -10.39
C VAL A 55 -12.25 -8.18 -10.69
N LYS A 56 -11.33 -7.66 -9.89
CA LYS A 56 -10.69 -6.35 -10.10
C LYS A 56 -10.04 -6.26 -11.49
N SER A 57 -9.30 -7.28 -11.88
CA SER A 57 -8.65 -7.35 -13.19
C SER A 57 -9.68 -7.34 -14.34
N MET A 58 -10.80 -8.08 -14.20
CA MET A 58 -11.89 -8.05 -15.17
C MET A 58 -12.57 -6.68 -15.26
N LEU A 59 -12.85 -6.06 -14.11
CA LEU A 59 -13.46 -4.74 -14.05
C LEU A 59 -12.55 -3.67 -14.65
N ALA A 60 -11.25 -3.69 -14.35
CA ALA A 60 -10.28 -2.76 -14.90
C ALA A 60 -10.22 -2.83 -16.44
N LYS A 61 -10.31 -4.03 -17.01
CA LYS A 61 -10.39 -4.21 -18.47
C LYS A 61 -11.69 -3.63 -19.03
N ARG A 62 -12.85 -3.94 -18.41
CA ARG A 62 -14.16 -3.42 -18.85
C ARG A 62 -14.24 -1.90 -18.75
N PHE A 63 -13.64 -1.30 -17.74
CA PHE A 63 -13.59 0.16 -17.59
C PHE A 63 -12.79 0.79 -18.73
N LYS A 64 -11.61 0.24 -19.07
CA LYS A 64 -10.79 0.71 -20.20
C LYS A 64 -11.49 0.58 -21.56
N GLU A 65 -12.33 -0.43 -21.73
CA GLU A 65 -13.06 -0.67 -23.00
C GLU A 65 -14.32 0.21 -23.13
N LYS A 66 -14.99 0.53 -22.01
CA LYS A 66 -16.28 1.23 -22.02
C LYS A 66 -16.18 2.73 -21.73
N ILE A 67 -15.18 3.16 -21.02
CA ILE A 67 -15.02 4.55 -20.56
C ILE A 67 -13.95 5.21 -21.41
N THR A 68 -14.39 6.05 -22.34
CA THR A 68 -13.52 6.87 -23.22
C THR A 68 -13.05 8.16 -22.53
N ASP A 69 -13.76 8.60 -21.50
CA ASP A 69 -13.44 9.79 -20.72
C ASP A 69 -12.39 9.43 -19.65
N ASN A 70 -11.20 10.01 -19.77
CA ASN A 70 -10.07 9.75 -18.86
C ASN A 70 -10.39 10.06 -17.40
N ASP A 71 -11.26 11.05 -17.14
CA ASP A 71 -11.63 11.44 -15.78
C ASP A 71 -12.52 10.41 -15.11
N LYS A 72 -13.55 9.97 -15.83
CA LYS A 72 -14.43 8.91 -15.36
C LYS A 72 -13.68 7.59 -15.20
N LEU A 73 -12.66 7.36 -16.04
CA LEU A 73 -11.80 6.19 -15.92
C LEU A 73 -10.95 6.24 -14.65
N ALA A 74 -10.35 7.39 -14.33
CA ALA A 74 -9.57 7.58 -13.11
C ALA A 74 -10.44 7.40 -11.84
N ASP A 75 -11.64 7.97 -11.83
CA ASP A 75 -12.61 7.80 -10.75
C ASP A 75 -13.01 6.32 -10.56
N ALA A 76 -13.30 5.62 -11.65
CA ALA A 76 -13.68 4.21 -11.61
C ALA A 76 -12.52 3.34 -11.07
N GLN A 77 -11.29 3.62 -11.49
CA GLN A 77 -10.09 2.90 -11.02
C GLN A 77 -9.82 3.16 -9.54
N PHE A 78 -9.92 4.41 -9.08
CA PHE A 78 -9.75 4.75 -7.66
C PHE A 78 -10.81 4.09 -6.79
N ASN A 79 -12.08 4.17 -7.19
CA ASN A 79 -13.18 3.56 -6.44
C ASN A 79 -13.04 2.03 -6.39
N ALA A 80 -12.69 1.39 -7.52
CA ALA A 80 -12.42 -0.05 -7.55
C ALA A 80 -11.25 -0.45 -6.64
N PHE A 81 -10.20 0.37 -6.58
CA PHE A 81 -9.08 0.16 -5.66
C PHE A 81 -9.51 0.27 -4.19
N CYS A 82 -10.30 1.30 -3.83
CA CYS A 82 -10.79 1.46 -2.46
C CYS A 82 -11.69 0.29 -2.04
N VAL A 83 -12.63 -0.13 -2.88
CA VAL A 83 -13.51 -1.27 -2.62
C VAL A 83 -12.71 -2.56 -2.45
N ASP A 84 -11.74 -2.80 -3.30
CA ASP A 84 -10.82 -3.93 -3.23
C ASP A 84 -10.08 -3.98 -1.88
N GLN A 85 -9.51 -2.85 -1.42
CA GLN A 85 -8.81 -2.80 -0.13
C GLN A 85 -9.76 -3.06 1.05
N VAL A 86 -10.96 -2.49 1.02
CA VAL A 86 -11.98 -2.71 2.06
C VAL A 86 -12.40 -4.18 2.13
N LEU A 87 -12.62 -4.83 0.98
CA LEU A 87 -12.99 -6.25 0.93
C LEU A 87 -11.87 -7.15 1.51
N HIS A 88 -10.61 -6.87 1.19
CA HIS A 88 -9.47 -7.60 1.78
C HIS A 88 -9.41 -7.43 3.30
N ILE A 89 -9.60 -6.22 3.81
CA ILE A 89 -9.62 -5.95 5.25
C ILE A 89 -10.77 -6.70 5.94
N ILE A 90 -11.96 -6.70 5.35
CA ILE A 90 -13.11 -7.43 5.89
C ILE A 90 -12.81 -8.94 6.01
N VAL A 91 -12.24 -9.54 4.96
CA VAL A 91 -11.89 -10.98 5.00
C VAL A 91 -10.82 -11.26 6.06
N LEU A 92 -9.82 -10.40 6.19
CA LEU A 92 -8.79 -10.56 7.22
C LEU A 92 -9.40 -10.47 8.63
N ILE A 93 -10.33 -9.55 8.88
CA ILE A 93 -11.04 -9.44 10.16
C ILE A 93 -11.87 -10.69 10.42
N ILE A 94 -12.61 -11.21 9.42
CA ILE A 94 -13.40 -12.44 9.55
C ILE A 94 -12.48 -13.63 9.84
N ALA A 95 -11.39 -13.80 9.08
CA ALA A 95 -10.47 -14.90 9.29
C ALA A 95 -9.80 -14.84 10.67
N ALA A 96 -9.37 -13.65 11.10
CA ALA A 96 -8.83 -13.43 12.44
C ALA A 96 -9.86 -13.74 13.54
N SER A 97 -11.12 -13.31 13.36
CA SER A 97 -12.18 -13.59 14.32
C SER A 97 -12.48 -15.07 14.43
N ILE A 98 -12.53 -15.79 13.32
CA ILE A 98 -12.71 -17.24 13.29
C ILE A 98 -11.53 -17.92 13.99
N PHE A 99 -10.30 -17.53 13.63
CA PHE A 99 -9.10 -18.10 14.21
C PHE A 99 -9.05 -17.91 15.74
N LEU A 100 -9.35 -16.71 16.24
CA LEU A 100 -9.41 -16.41 17.67
C LEU A 100 -10.48 -17.21 18.43
N LEU A 101 -11.61 -17.56 17.79
CA LEU A 101 -12.64 -18.41 18.39
C LEU A 101 -12.13 -19.81 18.67
N TYR A 102 -11.25 -20.34 17.82
CA TYR A 102 -10.67 -21.68 17.98
C TYR A 102 -9.42 -21.68 18.89
N CYS A 103 -8.70 -20.57 18.98
CA CYS A 103 -7.48 -20.43 19.81
C CYS A 103 -7.76 -20.18 21.30
N LYS A 104 -8.99 -20.20 21.77
CA LYS A 104 -9.37 -19.74 23.14
C LYS A 104 -8.58 -20.38 24.28
N ASP A 105 -8.12 -21.60 24.14
CA ASP A 105 -7.46 -22.33 25.22
C ASP A 105 -5.92 -22.39 25.09
N ASP A 106 -5.38 -22.30 23.88
CA ASP A 106 -3.92 -22.46 23.60
C ASP A 106 -3.14 -21.12 23.60
N TRP A 107 -3.81 -19.98 23.54
CA TRP A 107 -3.15 -18.67 23.50
C TRP A 107 -2.31 -18.36 24.75
N LYS A 108 -2.62 -18.98 25.90
CA LYS A 108 -1.93 -18.75 27.16
C LYS A 108 -0.60 -19.52 27.31
N THR A 109 -0.30 -20.45 26.42
CA THR A 109 0.89 -21.29 26.46
C THR A 109 1.95 -20.91 25.42
N CYS A 110 1.73 -19.84 24.65
CA CYS A 110 2.70 -19.36 23.69
C CYS A 110 3.83 -18.62 24.43
N ASP A 111 4.96 -19.31 24.58
CA ASP A 111 6.12 -18.85 25.32
C ASP A 111 6.68 -17.51 24.80
N LEU A 112 7.23 -16.73 25.73
CA LEU A 112 7.81 -15.39 25.59
C LEU A 112 8.84 -15.20 24.46
N GLU A 113 9.35 -16.27 23.84
CA GLU A 113 10.29 -16.18 22.72
C GLU A 113 9.64 -15.70 21.40
N PHE A 114 8.34 -15.92 21.22
CA PHE A 114 7.58 -15.44 20.04
C PHE A 114 7.36 -13.92 20.05
N TYR A 115 7.40 -13.28 21.19
CA TYR A 115 7.13 -11.86 21.37
C TYR A 115 8.07 -10.92 20.59
N SER A 116 9.33 -11.32 20.44
CA SER A 116 10.31 -10.54 19.66
C SER A 116 10.10 -10.65 18.15
N VAL A 117 9.64 -11.81 17.68
CA VAL A 117 9.40 -12.06 16.26
C VAL A 117 8.16 -11.30 15.78
N ASP A 118 7.10 -11.24 16.58
CA ASP A 118 5.87 -10.52 16.26
C ASP A 118 6.13 -9.02 16.11
N LYS A 119 6.93 -8.42 16.97
CA LYS A 119 7.36 -7.02 16.84
C LYS A 119 8.18 -6.76 15.59
N LEU A 120 9.07 -7.67 15.24
CA LEU A 120 9.86 -7.56 14.00
C LEU A 120 8.98 -7.68 12.75
N ILE A 121 8.02 -8.61 12.74
CA ILE A 121 7.03 -8.74 11.66
C ILE A 121 6.23 -7.46 11.54
N LEU A 122 5.74 -6.90 12.66
CA LEU A 122 4.95 -5.68 12.67
C LEU A 122 5.74 -4.48 12.14
N LEU A 123 7.01 -4.35 12.51
CA LEU A 123 7.93 -3.34 11.97
C LEU A 123 8.12 -3.49 10.45
N PHE A 124 8.31 -4.73 9.99
CA PHE A 124 8.49 -4.99 8.57
C PHE A 124 7.22 -4.67 7.78
N VAL A 125 6.05 -5.08 8.27
CA VAL A 125 4.75 -4.78 7.66
C VAL A 125 4.50 -3.28 7.63
N GLY A 126 4.73 -2.55 8.73
CA GLY A 126 4.57 -1.10 8.81
C GLY A 126 5.48 -0.36 7.82
N SER A 127 6.75 -0.74 7.74
CA SER A 127 7.69 -0.15 6.77
C SER A 127 7.32 -0.45 5.32
N TYR A 128 6.83 -1.66 5.03
CA TYR A 128 6.33 -2.02 3.70
C TYR A 128 5.10 -1.20 3.31
N LEU A 129 4.14 -1.00 4.24
CA LEU A 129 2.95 -0.17 4.03
C LEU A 129 3.31 1.29 3.72
N CYS A 130 4.35 1.84 4.36
CA CYS A 130 4.86 3.16 4.06
C CYS A 130 5.45 3.28 2.64
N CYS A 131 5.97 2.20 2.07
CA CYS A 131 6.61 2.21 0.76
C CYS A 131 5.61 2.02 -0.38
N LYS A 132 5.28 0.78 -0.72
CA LYS A 132 4.52 0.45 -1.93
C LYS A 132 3.03 0.84 -1.86
N PRO A 133 2.25 0.41 -0.87
CA PRO A 133 0.83 0.73 -0.80
C PRO A 133 0.56 2.23 -0.76
N SER A 134 1.36 2.97 0.02
CA SER A 134 1.25 4.43 0.10
C SER A 134 1.51 5.11 -1.24
N ASN A 135 2.52 4.67 -2.00
CA ASN A 135 2.78 5.22 -3.33
C ASN A 135 1.60 5.01 -4.29
N ILE A 136 1.01 3.81 -4.28
CA ILE A 136 -0.13 3.48 -5.14
C ILE A 136 -1.34 4.35 -4.78
N THR A 137 -1.64 4.47 -3.48
CA THR A 137 -2.77 5.27 -2.99
C THR A 137 -2.62 6.75 -3.36
N ILE A 138 -1.44 7.33 -3.13
CA ILE A 138 -1.15 8.73 -3.47
C ILE A 138 -1.28 8.93 -4.98
N LYS A 139 -0.70 8.05 -5.80
CA LYS A 139 -0.78 8.14 -7.26
C LYS A 139 -2.23 8.14 -7.73
N LEU A 140 -3.03 7.16 -7.32
CA LEU A 140 -4.44 7.04 -7.71
C LEU A 140 -5.28 8.22 -7.24
N PHE A 141 -4.99 8.75 -6.04
CA PHE A 141 -5.67 9.94 -5.53
C PHE A 141 -5.38 11.18 -6.39
N LEU A 142 -4.11 11.42 -6.71
CA LEU A 142 -3.70 12.56 -7.53
C LEU A 142 -4.28 12.48 -8.95
N GLU A 143 -4.32 11.28 -9.53
CA GLU A 143 -4.94 11.02 -10.84
C GLU A 143 -6.44 11.29 -10.81
N LYS A 144 -7.15 10.83 -9.77
CA LYS A 144 -8.59 11.06 -9.59
C LYS A 144 -8.95 12.54 -9.56
N TYR A 145 -8.20 13.34 -8.80
CA TYR A 145 -8.48 14.78 -8.64
C TYR A 145 -7.76 15.66 -9.66
N LYS A 146 -7.16 15.08 -10.71
CA LYS A 146 -6.42 15.80 -11.78
C LYS A 146 -5.35 16.75 -11.28
N ILE A 147 -4.88 16.56 -10.07
CA ILE A 147 -3.87 17.41 -9.46
C ILE A 147 -2.56 17.16 -10.22
N GLY A 148 -2.10 18.16 -11.00
CA GLY A 148 -0.89 18.08 -11.82
C GLY A 148 -1.06 17.55 -13.25
N SER A 149 -2.30 17.42 -13.75
CA SER A 149 -2.58 16.94 -15.12
C SER A 149 -2.01 17.84 -16.22
N SER A 150 -1.74 19.11 -15.92
CA SER A 150 -1.06 20.05 -16.83
C SER A 150 0.42 19.69 -17.13
N LEU A 151 1.03 18.83 -16.32
CA LEU A 151 2.41 18.38 -16.52
C LEU A 151 2.55 17.22 -17.52
N ALA A 152 1.44 16.57 -17.87
CA ALA A 152 1.42 15.40 -18.76
C ALA A 152 1.25 15.73 -20.24
N LYS A 153 0.96 17.00 -20.61
CA LYS A 153 0.72 17.43 -21.98
C LYS A 153 1.85 18.31 -22.50
N SER A 154 2.98 17.72 -22.81
CA SER A 154 3.91 18.24 -23.81
C SER A 154 4.16 17.14 -24.83
N ASP A 155 3.37 17.20 -25.91
CA ASP A 155 3.50 16.36 -27.09
C ASP A 155 4.72 16.79 -27.91
N THR A 156 5.91 16.42 -27.46
CA THR A 156 7.12 16.45 -28.30
C THR A 156 8.02 15.31 -27.84
N ASP A 157 7.83 14.17 -28.51
CA ASP A 157 8.59 12.96 -28.26
C ASP A 157 9.98 13.04 -28.93
N SER A 158 10.98 13.40 -28.15
CA SER A 158 12.33 12.87 -28.34
C SER A 158 12.55 11.74 -27.33
N SER A 159 13.14 10.63 -27.75
CA SER A 159 13.41 9.46 -26.90
C SER A 159 14.19 9.81 -25.61
N GLU A 160 15.07 10.82 -25.70
CA GLU A 160 15.85 11.34 -24.55
C GLU A 160 14.98 12.05 -23.50
N GLU A 161 13.92 12.73 -23.90
CA GLU A 161 13.00 13.42 -22.99
C GLU A 161 12.09 12.46 -22.25
N SER A 162 11.68 11.37 -22.88
CA SER A 162 10.94 10.27 -22.27
C SER A 162 11.77 9.56 -21.21
N GLU A 163 13.05 9.27 -21.45
CA GLU A 163 13.96 8.69 -20.46
C GLU A 163 14.21 9.64 -19.30
N ARG A 164 14.36 10.93 -19.56
CA ARG A 164 14.56 11.96 -18.52
C ARG A 164 13.32 12.07 -17.63
N LYS A 165 12.11 12.11 -18.20
CA LYS A 165 10.84 12.08 -17.45
C LYS A 165 10.72 10.84 -16.59
N PHE A 166 11.04 9.67 -17.12
CA PHE A 166 11.04 8.41 -16.39
C PHE A 166 12.02 8.39 -15.21
N ARG A 167 13.24 8.92 -15.39
CA ARG A 167 14.25 9.05 -14.30
C ARG A 167 13.75 9.98 -13.20
N ILE A 168 13.17 11.13 -13.55
CA ILE A 168 12.65 12.11 -12.59
C ILE A 168 11.49 11.53 -11.80
N GLN A 169 10.56 10.81 -12.43
CA GLN A 169 9.45 10.14 -11.75
C GLN A 169 9.96 9.09 -10.76
N ASN A 170 10.90 8.25 -11.17
CA ASN A 170 11.47 7.23 -10.29
C ASN A 170 12.20 7.85 -9.09
N ALA A 171 12.95 8.94 -9.30
CA ALA A 171 13.60 9.67 -8.21
C ALA A 171 12.56 10.20 -7.20
N GLY A 172 11.47 10.79 -7.68
CA GLY A 172 10.37 11.26 -6.81
C GLY A 172 9.74 10.15 -5.97
N HIS A 173 9.55 8.96 -6.56
CA HIS A 173 9.04 7.80 -5.83
C HIS A 173 10.00 7.32 -4.73
N ILE A 174 11.29 7.28 -5.00
CA ILE A 174 12.32 6.88 -4.03
C ILE A 174 12.39 7.89 -2.89
N ILE A 175 12.47 9.18 -3.21
CA ILE A 175 12.52 10.26 -2.22
C ILE A 175 11.28 10.21 -1.33
N GLY A 176 10.08 10.11 -1.90
CA GLY A 176 8.85 10.00 -1.12
C GLY A 176 8.79 8.77 -0.22
N SER A 177 9.34 7.63 -0.65
CA SER A 177 9.42 6.42 0.18
C SER A 177 10.40 6.59 1.34
N LEU A 178 11.56 7.22 1.10
CA LEU A 178 12.55 7.51 2.13
C LEU A 178 12.01 8.49 3.18
N GLU A 179 11.35 9.56 2.75
CA GLU A 179 10.70 10.51 3.67
C GLU A 179 9.66 9.83 4.57
N ARG A 180 8.83 8.94 4.03
CA ARG A 180 7.85 8.18 4.82
C ARG A 180 8.50 7.20 5.79
N LEU A 181 9.57 6.52 5.39
CA LEU A 181 10.32 5.65 6.28
C LEU A 181 10.98 6.43 7.42
N LEU A 182 11.57 7.59 7.14
CA LEU A 182 12.12 8.46 8.18
C LEU A 182 11.04 8.93 9.16
N CYS A 183 9.88 9.35 8.65
CA CYS A 183 8.73 9.72 9.46
C CYS A 183 8.24 8.55 10.32
N PHE A 184 8.10 7.35 9.74
CA PHE A 184 7.70 6.12 10.44
C PHE A 184 8.67 5.79 11.59
N VAL A 185 9.97 5.78 11.32
CA VAL A 185 11.00 5.51 12.33
C VAL A 185 10.97 6.58 13.44
N SER A 186 10.80 7.86 13.08
CA SER A 186 10.73 8.97 14.06
C SER A 186 9.58 8.77 15.05
N ILE A 187 8.43 8.28 14.60
CA ILE A 187 7.28 7.98 15.46
C ILE A 187 7.59 6.80 16.39
N LEU A 188 8.21 5.74 15.87
CA LEU A 188 8.53 4.55 16.67
C LEU A 188 9.56 4.85 17.77
N VAL A 189 10.51 5.74 17.48
CA VAL A 189 11.54 6.18 18.47
C VAL A 189 10.99 7.26 19.42
N GLY A 190 9.80 7.81 19.14
CA GLY A 190 9.18 8.85 19.98
C GLY A 190 9.62 10.28 19.65
N HIS A 191 10.35 10.49 18.56
CA HIS A 191 10.85 11.80 18.12
C HIS A 191 9.98 12.42 17.02
N ILE A 192 8.76 12.83 17.40
CA ILE A 192 7.77 13.42 16.47
C ILE A 192 8.23 14.79 15.91
N ASP A 193 9.07 15.49 16.64
CA ASP A 193 9.71 16.77 16.28
C ASP A 193 10.47 16.68 14.95
N ILE A 194 11.09 15.55 14.64
CA ILE A 194 11.81 15.30 13.39
C ILE A 194 10.88 15.45 12.18
N ILE A 195 9.60 15.10 12.31
CA ILE A 195 8.62 15.20 11.21
C ILE A 195 8.41 16.67 10.80
N GLY A 196 8.32 17.57 11.79
CA GLY A 196 8.21 18.99 11.53
C GLY A 196 9.45 19.53 10.79
N PHE A 197 10.63 19.07 11.18
CA PHE A 197 11.89 19.41 10.49
C PHE A 197 11.92 18.89 9.04
N LEU A 198 11.48 17.64 8.80
CA LEU A 198 11.44 17.07 7.44
C LEU A 198 10.49 17.86 6.53
N ILE A 199 9.32 18.26 7.03
CA ILE A 199 8.35 19.07 6.28
C ILE A 199 8.94 20.46 5.96
N ALA A 200 9.57 21.10 6.96
CA ALA A 200 10.18 22.41 6.79
C ALA A 200 11.36 22.35 5.78
N ALA A 201 12.26 21.38 5.91
CA ALA A 201 13.37 21.17 5.00
C ALA A 201 12.89 20.97 3.56
N LYS A 202 11.86 20.13 3.35
CA LYS A 202 11.28 19.91 2.02
C LYS A 202 10.65 21.17 1.44
N SER A 203 10.00 21.98 2.27
CA SER A 203 9.41 23.26 1.86
C SER A 203 10.49 24.24 1.41
N ILE A 204 11.58 24.38 2.19
CA ILE A 204 12.70 25.28 1.87
C ILE A 204 13.40 24.90 0.55
N LEU A 205 13.70 23.61 0.37
CA LEU A 205 14.34 23.11 -0.85
C LEU A 205 13.51 23.41 -2.10
N ARG A 206 12.21 23.50 -1.94
CA ARG A 206 11.26 23.69 -3.01
C ARG A 206 11.02 25.15 -3.38
N PHE A 207 11.08 26.09 -2.43
CA PHE A 207 11.00 27.54 -2.74
C PHE A 207 12.06 28.03 -3.73
N LYS A 208 13.09 27.22 -3.94
CA LYS A 208 14.18 27.53 -4.86
C LYS A 208 13.86 27.23 -6.34
N ASP A 209 12.83 26.39 -6.59
CA ASP A 209 12.39 26.04 -7.94
C ASP A 209 11.19 26.88 -8.36
N ASN A 210 11.43 28.08 -8.88
CA ASN A 210 10.44 29.11 -9.24
C ASN A 210 9.57 28.80 -10.46
N ASN A 211 9.22 27.55 -10.77
CA ASN A 211 8.44 27.21 -11.94
C ASN A 211 7.01 26.79 -11.60
N ALA A 212 6.07 27.67 -11.92
CA ALA A 212 4.61 27.50 -12.09
C ALA A 212 3.77 27.13 -10.84
N GLU A 213 2.74 27.97 -10.61
CA GLU A 213 1.75 27.83 -9.53
C GLU A 213 1.06 26.46 -9.48
N THR A 214 0.74 25.85 -10.62
CA THR A 214 0.10 24.54 -10.74
C THR A 214 0.97 23.38 -10.26
N GLN A 215 2.29 23.51 -10.34
CA GLN A 215 3.21 22.53 -9.78
C GLN A 215 3.23 22.54 -8.25
N THR A 216 2.99 23.70 -7.66
CA THR A 216 3.02 23.91 -6.21
C THR A 216 1.89 23.16 -5.51
N GLU A 217 0.65 23.24 -6.05
CA GLU A 217 -0.52 22.55 -5.49
C GLU A 217 -0.38 21.02 -5.51
N TYR A 218 0.01 20.46 -6.66
CA TYR A 218 0.23 19.01 -6.82
C TYR A 218 1.15 18.46 -5.74
N VAL A 219 2.23 19.16 -5.50
CA VAL A 219 3.26 18.69 -4.60
C VAL A 219 2.90 18.96 -3.14
N LEU A 220 2.21 20.07 -2.86
CA LEU A 220 1.71 20.33 -1.53
C LEU A 220 0.75 19.20 -1.10
N VAL A 221 -0.25 18.90 -1.92
CA VAL A 221 -1.21 17.82 -1.65
C VAL A 221 -0.51 16.46 -1.55
N GLY A 222 0.37 16.13 -2.50
CA GLY A 222 1.14 14.89 -2.47
C GLY A 222 2.04 14.77 -1.23
N THR A 223 2.63 15.88 -0.78
CA THR A 223 3.46 15.92 0.42
C THR A 223 2.63 15.70 1.69
N LEU A 224 1.51 16.43 1.83
CA LEU A 224 0.63 16.29 2.99
C LEU A 224 0.05 14.88 3.09
N MET A 225 -0.39 14.30 1.97
CA MET A 225 -0.83 12.90 1.95
C MET A 225 0.28 11.93 2.33
N SER A 226 1.49 12.15 1.81
CA SER A 226 2.64 11.29 2.08
C SER A 226 2.98 11.24 3.56
N PHE A 227 3.12 12.40 4.20
CA PHE A 227 3.38 12.48 5.64
C PHE A 227 2.19 11.99 6.46
N GLY A 228 0.95 12.36 6.09
CA GLY A 228 -0.26 11.91 6.76
C GLY A 228 -0.37 10.38 6.81
N MET A 229 -0.12 9.70 5.70
CA MET A 229 -0.11 8.22 5.65
C MET A 229 0.99 7.62 6.54
N ALA A 230 2.21 8.17 6.49
CA ALA A 230 3.31 7.69 7.32
C ALA A 230 3.02 7.87 8.82
N ILE A 231 2.39 8.98 9.21
CA ILE A 231 1.98 9.27 10.58
C ILE A 231 0.94 8.24 11.04
N VAL A 232 -0.11 8.01 10.27
CA VAL A 232 -1.16 7.04 10.60
C VAL A 232 -0.59 5.64 10.75
N ILE A 233 0.21 5.19 9.77
CA ILE A 233 0.85 3.86 9.82
C ILE A 233 1.77 3.75 11.02
N GLY A 234 2.60 4.76 11.30
CA GLY A 234 3.53 4.77 12.42
C GLY A 234 2.82 4.69 13.77
N PHE A 235 1.78 5.49 13.99
CA PHE A 235 0.99 5.44 15.23
C PHE A 235 0.25 4.11 15.40
N LEU A 236 -0.35 3.55 14.33
CA LEU A 236 -1.00 2.25 14.40
C LEU A 236 0.01 1.15 14.74
N THR A 237 1.16 1.13 14.08
CA THR A 237 2.23 0.17 14.35
C THR A 237 2.73 0.29 15.79
N ASN A 238 3.01 1.50 16.26
CA ASN A 238 3.46 1.74 17.63
C ASN A 238 2.41 1.27 18.65
N LYS A 239 1.13 1.59 18.42
CA LYS A 239 0.04 1.15 19.29
C LYS A 239 -0.09 -0.38 19.33
N CYS A 240 0.01 -1.05 18.19
CA CYS A 240 0.00 -2.51 18.12
C CYS A 240 1.21 -3.12 18.85
N MET A 241 2.40 -2.51 18.72
CA MET A 241 3.61 -2.95 19.44
C MET A 241 3.51 -2.82 20.96
N LEU A 242 2.73 -1.86 21.46
CA LEU A 242 2.47 -1.68 22.89
C LEU A 242 1.41 -2.65 23.44
N MET A 243 0.58 -3.24 22.57
CA MET A 243 -0.44 -4.22 22.94
C MET A 243 0.09 -5.66 22.92
N LEU A 244 1.18 -5.90 22.18
CA LEU A 244 1.96 -7.14 22.18
C LEU A 244 3.01 -7.13 23.30
#